data_09cf3e72e3d3889a8fe5d995b87ab16b
#
_entry.id   09cf3e72e3d3889a8fe5d995b87ab16b
#
_cell.length_a   1.000
_cell.length_b   1.000
_cell.length_c   1.000
_cell.angle_alpha   90.00
_cell.angle_beta   90.00
_cell.angle_gamma   90.00
#
_symmetry.space_group_name_H-M   'P 1'
#
loop_
_entity.id
_entity.type
_entity.pdbx_description
1 polymer ?
#
loop_
_entity_poly.entity_id
_entity_poly.type
_entity_poly.pdbx_seq_one_letter_code
_entity_poly.pdbx_strand_id
1 'polypeptide(L)'
;TPGRKRKGKNQNDPMRFVKKTSVTPDGEIANKQVYNIDEEQIQKEEMYDGFYAVITNLEGDVSEIIRINKQRWEIEENFRIMKTEFEARPVYVRREERIKAHFMTCYISLLLYRLLEKKLGDAYTVSQILGTLRSMQMTLLNTASGYIPSYTRTELTDSLHKTFGFRTDYEFITKASMRTIIKETKQIKSKKS
;
A
#
# COMPACT_ATOMS: atom_id res chain seq x y z
N THR A 1 -27.14 35.60 28.21
CA THR A 1 -26.95 34.53 27.18
C THR A 1 -26.23 33.38 27.85
N PRO A 2 -26.81 32.16 27.94
CA PRO A 2 -26.12 31.04 28.58
C PRO A 2 -24.85 30.74 27.81
N GLY A 3 -23.74 30.72 28.53
CA GLY A 3 -22.42 30.47 27.96
C GLY A 3 -22.36 29.18 27.18
N ARG A 4 -21.91 29.26 25.95
CA ARG A 4 -21.69 28.12 25.03
C ARG A 4 -20.77 27.14 25.73
N LYS A 5 -21.25 25.95 26.10
CA LYS A 5 -20.41 24.88 26.65
C LYS A 5 -19.18 24.70 25.72
N ARG A 6 -18.00 24.86 26.25
CA ARG A 6 -16.75 24.63 25.50
C ARG A 6 -16.79 23.17 25.00
N LYS A 7 -16.75 22.98 23.67
CA LYS A 7 -16.54 21.65 23.07
C LYS A 7 -15.22 21.12 23.63
N GLY A 8 -15.22 19.87 24.10
CA GLY A 8 -13.99 19.18 24.53
C GLY A 8 -12.94 19.27 23.42
N LYS A 9 -11.67 19.33 23.82
CA LYS A 9 -10.55 19.29 22.87
C LYS A 9 -10.68 18.03 21.99
N ASN A 10 -10.43 18.17 20.69
CA ASN A 10 -10.45 17.04 19.76
C ASN A 10 -9.38 16.03 20.18
N GLN A 11 -9.70 14.75 20.19
CA GLN A 11 -8.74 13.67 20.52
C GLN A 11 -7.48 13.67 19.64
N ASN A 12 -7.58 14.17 18.41
CA ASN A 12 -6.46 14.25 17.47
C ASN A 12 -5.71 15.60 17.51
N ASP A 13 -6.08 16.51 18.43
CA ASP A 13 -5.44 17.80 18.54
C ASP A 13 -4.27 17.72 19.53
N PRO A 14 -2.99 17.93 19.10
CA PRO A 14 -1.84 17.94 20.00
C PRO A 14 -1.96 18.96 21.13
N MET A 15 -2.72 20.03 20.94
CA MET A 15 -2.97 21.06 21.97
C MET A 15 -3.73 20.51 23.19
N ARG A 16 -4.25 19.29 23.15
CA ARG A 16 -4.86 18.63 24.33
C ARG A 16 -3.85 18.37 25.44
N PHE A 17 -2.57 18.19 25.08
CA PHE A 17 -1.47 17.98 26.01
C PHE A 17 -0.85 19.29 26.51
N VAL A 18 -1.44 20.43 26.18
CA VAL A 18 -0.95 21.73 26.62
C VAL A 18 -1.85 22.29 27.71
N LYS A 19 -1.27 22.48 28.88
CA LYS A 19 -1.89 23.16 30.03
C LYS A 19 -1.60 24.66 29.96
N LYS A 20 -2.65 25.46 29.99
CA LYS A 20 -2.56 26.89 29.95
C LYS A 20 -2.74 27.44 31.37
N THR A 21 -1.74 28.08 31.89
CA THR A 21 -1.75 28.71 33.23
C THR A 21 -1.72 30.22 33.08
N SER A 22 -2.64 30.88 33.76
CA SER A 22 -2.74 32.35 33.78
C SER A 22 -2.54 32.93 35.19
N VAL A 23 -1.87 32.17 36.07
CA VAL A 23 -1.65 32.52 37.45
C VAL A 23 -0.16 32.47 37.76
N THR A 24 0.36 33.43 38.50
CA THR A 24 1.73 33.40 39.00
C THR A 24 1.89 32.34 40.11
N PRO A 25 3.17 31.92 40.48
CA PRO A 25 3.38 30.99 41.58
C PRO A 25 2.79 31.50 42.92
N ASP A 26 2.69 32.80 43.08
CA ASP A 26 2.15 33.44 44.26
C ASP A 26 0.61 33.55 44.27
N GLY A 27 -0.06 33.01 43.27
CA GLY A 27 -1.52 32.95 43.17
C GLY A 27 -2.18 34.18 42.56
N GLU A 28 -1.40 35.16 42.07
CA GLU A 28 -1.93 36.35 41.40
C GLU A 28 -2.32 36.06 39.94
N ILE A 29 -3.34 36.78 39.43
CA ILE A 29 -3.75 36.65 38.01
C ILE A 29 -2.68 37.30 37.12
N ALA A 30 -2.02 36.50 36.29
CA ALA A 30 -1.00 37.00 35.40
C ALA A 30 -1.60 37.47 34.06
N ASN A 31 -1.10 38.62 33.59
CA ASN A 31 -1.44 39.14 32.26
C ASN A 31 -0.86 38.29 31.10
N LYS A 32 0.19 37.51 31.36
CA LYS A 32 0.82 36.59 30.41
C LYS A 32 0.34 35.18 30.66
N GLN A 33 -0.03 34.48 29.55
CA GLN A 33 -0.37 33.10 29.60
C GLN A 33 0.88 32.25 29.42
N VAL A 34 1.11 31.32 30.33
CA VAL A 34 2.19 30.33 30.24
C VAL A 34 1.62 29.01 29.76
N TYR A 35 2.27 28.43 28.80
CA TYR A 35 1.92 27.14 28.23
C TYR A 35 2.93 26.09 28.68
N ASN A 36 2.44 25.06 29.37
CA ASN A 36 3.27 23.95 29.86
C ASN A 36 2.70 22.64 29.28
N ILE A 37 3.54 21.64 29.19
CA ILE A 37 3.10 20.29 28.82
C ILE A 37 2.30 19.72 30.01
N ASP A 38 1.17 19.11 29.72
CA ASP A 38 0.31 18.43 30.69
C ASP A 38 0.74 16.97 30.82
N GLU A 39 1.76 16.71 31.63
CA GLU A 39 2.33 15.38 31.84
C GLU A 39 1.33 14.42 32.44
N GLU A 40 0.41 14.89 33.30
CA GLU A 40 -0.65 14.04 33.86
C GLU A 40 -1.59 13.51 32.76
N GLN A 41 -1.90 14.37 31.79
CA GLN A 41 -2.74 13.96 30.65
C GLN A 41 -2.00 12.98 29.73
N ILE A 42 -0.69 13.18 29.53
CA ILE A 42 0.15 12.26 28.75
C ILE A 42 0.17 10.89 29.42
N GLN A 43 0.48 10.81 30.73
CA GLN A 43 0.53 9.53 31.46
C GLN A 43 -0.81 8.79 31.46
N LYS A 44 -1.93 9.52 31.55
CA LYS A 44 -3.26 8.92 31.47
C LYS A 44 -3.55 8.31 30.10
N GLU A 45 -3.10 8.93 29.03
CA GLU A 45 -3.30 8.42 27.68
C GLU A 45 -2.33 7.29 27.34
N GLU A 46 -1.07 7.38 27.79
CA GLU A 46 -0.01 6.38 27.62
C GLU A 46 -0.43 5.00 28.15
N MET A 47 -1.24 4.94 29.21
CA MET A 47 -1.78 3.68 29.72
C MET A 47 -2.64 2.93 28.70
N TYR A 48 -3.18 3.62 27.70
CA TYR A 48 -4.02 3.02 26.67
C TYR A 48 -3.30 2.86 25.31
N ASP A 49 -2.03 3.23 25.24
CA ASP A 49 -1.24 3.09 24.04
C ASP A 49 -1.08 1.61 23.67
N GLY A 50 -1.33 1.31 22.39
CA GLY A 50 -1.30 -0.06 21.88
C GLY A 50 -2.60 -0.86 22.07
N PHE A 51 -3.59 -0.33 22.78
CA PHE A 51 -4.91 -0.96 22.88
C PHE A 51 -5.84 -0.45 21.78
N TYR A 52 -6.50 -1.38 21.12
CA TYR A 52 -7.50 -1.11 20.08
C TYR A 52 -8.84 -1.73 20.48
N ALA A 53 -9.90 -0.95 20.43
CA ALA A 53 -11.25 -1.44 20.67
C ALA A 53 -12.01 -1.56 19.35
N VAL A 54 -12.63 -2.70 19.14
CA VAL A 54 -13.55 -2.96 18.01
C VAL A 54 -14.94 -3.17 18.57
N ILE A 55 -15.89 -2.34 18.13
CA ILE A 55 -17.30 -2.49 18.45
C ILE A 55 -18.00 -3.08 17.23
N THR A 56 -18.71 -4.18 17.43
CA THR A 56 -19.41 -4.90 16.37
C THR A 56 -20.71 -5.47 16.88
N ASN A 57 -21.66 -5.69 15.98
CA ASN A 57 -22.89 -6.44 16.23
C ASN A 57 -22.80 -7.90 15.74
N LEU A 58 -21.61 -8.33 15.33
CA LEU A 58 -21.38 -9.73 14.96
C LEU A 58 -21.32 -10.59 16.21
N GLU A 59 -22.06 -11.68 16.21
CA GLU A 59 -21.98 -12.72 17.21
C GLU A 59 -20.99 -13.78 16.70
N GLY A 60 -20.01 -14.13 17.53
CA GLY A 60 -19.01 -15.12 17.16
C GLY A 60 -17.79 -15.10 18.06
N ASP A 61 -16.81 -15.94 17.74
CA ASP A 61 -15.56 -15.99 18.47
C ASP A 61 -14.73 -14.72 18.28
N VAL A 62 -14.08 -14.28 19.36
CA VAL A 62 -13.23 -13.06 19.37
C VAL A 62 -12.13 -13.12 18.32
N SER A 63 -11.53 -14.28 18.11
CA SER A 63 -10.47 -14.46 17.11
C SER A 63 -10.98 -14.26 15.67
N GLU A 64 -12.21 -14.69 15.39
CA GLU A 64 -12.85 -14.48 14.10
C GLU A 64 -13.19 -12.99 13.86
N ILE A 65 -13.72 -12.31 14.87
CA ILE A 65 -13.99 -10.86 14.82
C ILE A 65 -12.71 -10.07 14.55
N ILE A 66 -11.62 -10.42 15.25
CA ILE A 66 -10.31 -9.80 15.02
C ILE A 66 -9.83 -10.06 13.58
N ARG A 67 -9.98 -11.29 13.07
CA ARG A 67 -9.62 -11.66 11.69
C ARG A 67 -10.40 -10.84 10.68
N ILE A 68 -11.71 -10.71 10.83
CA ILE A 68 -12.57 -9.89 9.96
C ILE A 68 -12.14 -8.41 9.99
N ASN A 69 -11.84 -7.89 11.19
CA ASN A 69 -11.38 -6.50 11.32
C ASN A 69 -10.03 -6.27 10.62
N LYS A 70 -9.09 -7.22 10.71
CA LYS A 70 -7.81 -7.17 9.99
C LYS A 70 -8.00 -7.19 8.47
N GLN A 71 -8.97 -7.95 7.95
CA GLN A 71 -9.27 -7.99 6.52
C GLN A 71 -9.74 -6.63 5.95
N ARG A 72 -10.32 -5.74 6.77
CA ARG A 72 -10.63 -4.36 6.35
C ARG A 72 -9.39 -3.60 5.90
N TRP A 73 -8.26 -3.82 6.56
CA TRP A 73 -7.00 -3.18 6.20
C TRP A 73 -6.54 -3.57 4.78
N GLU A 74 -6.78 -4.81 4.37
CA GLU A 74 -6.49 -5.27 3.00
C GLU A 74 -7.31 -4.50 1.95
N ILE A 75 -8.55 -4.16 2.27
CA ILE A 75 -9.41 -3.36 1.38
C ILE A 75 -8.84 -1.94 1.23
N GLU A 76 -8.47 -1.32 2.34
CA GLU A 76 -7.86 0.02 2.34
C GLU A 76 -6.54 0.02 1.56
N GLU A 77 -5.71 -1.00 1.75
CA GLU A 77 -4.47 -1.21 1.01
C GLU A 77 -4.72 -1.36 -0.49
N ASN A 78 -5.73 -2.12 -0.90
CA ASN A 78 -6.11 -2.26 -2.30
C ASN A 78 -6.51 -0.92 -2.93
N PHE A 79 -7.28 -0.09 -2.22
CA PHE A 79 -7.60 1.25 -2.68
C PHE A 79 -6.37 2.16 -2.74
N ARG A 80 -5.44 2.03 -1.81
CA ARG A 80 -4.19 2.76 -1.81
C ARG A 80 -3.37 2.40 -3.05
N ILE A 81 -3.18 1.12 -3.34
CA ILE A 81 -2.45 0.63 -4.52
C ILE A 81 -3.09 1.16 -5.81
N MET A 82 -4.40 1.05 -5.94
CA MET A 82 -5.10 1.57 -7.12
C MET A 82 -4.89 3.08 -7.29
N LYS A 83 -4.88 3.84 -6.21
CA LYS A 83 -4.75 5.30 -6.25
C LYS A 83 -3.32 5.74 -6.53
N THR A 84 -2.32 5.12 -5.88
CA THR A 84 -0.92 5.57 -5.93
C THR A 84 -0.11 4.88 -7.02
N GLU A 85 -0.21 3.56 -7.14
CA GLU A 85 0.66 2.79 -8.04
C GLU A 85 0.07 2.65 -9.46
N PHE A 86 -1.26 2.55 -9.54
CA PHE A 86 -1.96 2.47 -10.83
C PHE A 86 -2.51 3.80 -11.31
N GLU A 87 -2.34 4.86 -10.50
CA GLU A 87 -2.78 6.22 -10.85
C GLU A 87 -4.26 6.24 -11.32
N ALA A 88 -5.12 5.43 -10.67
CA ALA A 88 -6.53 5.35 -11.02
C ALA A 88 -7.26 6.71 -10.89
N ARG A 89 -6.62 7.68 -10.25
CA ARG A 89 -7.07 9.07 -10.13
C ARG A 89 -5.91 10.04 -10.37
N PRO A 90 -6.13 11.20 -11.01
CA PRO A 90 -7.40 11.68 -11.59
C PRO A 90 -7.81 10.94 -12.85
N VAL A 91 -9.14 10.88 -13.11
CA VAL A 91 -9.72 10.26 -14.31
C VAL A 91 -9.82 11.29 -15.42
N TYR A 92 -9.06 11.14 -16.49
CA TYR A 92 -9.02 12.08 -17.62
C TYR A 92 -10.05 11.80 -18.73
N VAL A 93 -10.84 10.74 -18.58
CA VAL A 93 -11.90 10.37 -19.53
C VAL A 93 -13.27 10.85 -19.04
N ARG A 94 -14.13 11.30 -19.98
CA ARG A 94 -15.42 11.95 -19.63
C ARG A 94 -16.65 11.08 -19.92
N ARG A 95 -16.56 10.15 -20.88
CA ARG A 95 -17.69 9.27 -21.23
C ARG A 95 -17.84 8.18 -20.18
N GLU A 96 -19.06 7.92 -19.72
CA GLU A 96 -19.38 6.94 -18.67
C GLU A 96 -18.79 5.56 -18.98
N GLU A 97 -18.95 5.08 -20.22
CA GLU A 97 -18.40 3.79 -20.65
C GLU A 97 -16.87 3.72 -20.53
N ARG A 98 -16.17 4.83 -20.86
CA ARG A 98 -14.72 4.92 -20.73
C ARG A 98 -14.27 5.01 -19.26
N ILE A 99 -15.06 5.68 -18.41
CA ILE A 99 -14.82 5.72 -16.97
C ILE A 99 -14.95 4.30 -16.38
N LYS A 100 -16.01 3.57 -16.75
CA LYS A 100 -16.20 2.17 -16.35
C LYS A 100 -15.04 1.29 -16.82
N ALA A 101 -14.64 1.42 -18.09
CA ALA A 101 -13.52 0.66 -18.66
C ALA A 101 -12.21 0.98 -17.93
N HIS A 102 -11.94 2.24 -17.61
CA HIS A 102 -10.76 2.67 -16.85
C HIS A 102 -10.70 1.98 -15.48
N PHE A 103 -11.76 2.06 -14.69
CA PHE A 103 -11.78 1.40 -13.37
C PHE A 103 -11.76 -0.12 -13.46
N MET A 104 -12.38 -0.70 -14.48
CA MET A 104 -12.30 -2.14 -14.72
C MET A 104 -10.85 -2.56 -15.02
N THR A 105 -10.13 -1.80 -15.84
CA THR A 105 -8.71 -2.04 -16.12
C THR A 105 -7.88 -1.96 -14.86
N CYS A 106 -8.08 -0.94 -14.03
CA CYS A 106 -7.38 -0.82 -12.74
C CYS A 106 -7.68 -2.00 -11.80
N TYR A 107 -8.94 -2.44 -11.75
CA TYR A 107 -9.34 -3.60 -10.93
C TYR A 107 -8.69 -4.90 -11.41
N ILE A 108 -8.69 -5.15 -12.73
CA ILE A 108 -8.02 -6.33 -13.31
C ILE A 108 -6.50 -6.27 -13.02
N SER A 109 -5.90 -5.10 -13.15
CA SER A 109 -4.47 -4.90 -12.82
C SER A 109 -4.19 -5.19 -11.35
N LEU A 110 -5.07 -4.77 -10.43
CA LEU A 110 -4.97 -5.08 -9.02
C LEU A 110 -5.06 -6.60 -8.77
N LEU A 111 -6.01 -7.27 -9.41
CA LEU A 111 -6.16 -8.72 -9.29
C LEU A 111 -4.91 -9.46 -9.77
N LEU A 112 -4.37 -9.08 -10.92
CA LEU A 112 -3.13 -9.66 -11.45
C LEU A 112 -1.94 -9.40 -10.53
N TYR A 113 -1.84 -8.18 -9.99
CA TYR A 113 -0.81 -7.84 -9.01
C TYR A 113 -0.91 -8.72 -7.76
N ARG A 114 -2.10 -8.87 -7.16
CA ARG A 114 -2.29 -9.71 -5.97
C ARG A 114 -1.95 -11.18 -6.21
N LEU A 115 -2.30 -11.70 -7.39
CA LEU A 115 -1.90 -13.06 -7.78
C LEU A 115 -0.39 -13.20 -7.92
N LEU A 116 0.29 -12.18 -8.45
CA LEU A 116 1.74 -12.16 -8.57
C LEU A 116 2.42 -12.08 -7.20
N GLU A 117 1.98 -11.15 -6.35
CA GLU A 117 2.46 -10.97 -4.98
C GLU A 117 2.38 -12.30 -4.21
N LYS A 118 1.22 -12.95 -4.23
CA LYS A 118 1.03 -14.27 -3.60
C LYS A 118 1.97 -15.35 -4.17
N LYS A 119 2.22 -15.35 -5.49
CA LYS A 119 3.17 -16.27 -6.10
C LYS A 119 4.61 -16.01 -5.70
N LEU A 120 4.96 -14.78 -5.36
CA LEU A 120 6.27 -14.38 -4.84
C LEU A 120 6.39 -14.56 -3.31
N GLY A 121 5.34 -15.08 -2.64
CA GLY A 121 5.35 -15.38 -1.20
C GLY A 121 5.30 -14.14 -0.33
N ASP A 122 4.69 -13.05 -0.80
CA ASP A 122 4.51 -11.77 -0.08
C ASP A 122 5.83 -11.16 0.42
N ALA A 123 6.95 -11.49 -0.24
CA ALA A 123 8.29 -11.09 0.18
C ALA A 123 8.70 -9.70 -0.29
N TYR A 124 7.96 -9.09 -1.21
CA TYR A 124 8.33 -7.83 -1.86
C TYR A 124 7.20 -6.81 -1.81
N THR A 125 7.56 -5.55 -1.70
CA THR A 125 6.57 -4.45 -1.72
C THR A 125 6.01 -4.20 -3.12
N VAL A 126 4.84 -3.57 -3.18
CA VAL A 126 4.18 -3.16 -4.45
C VAL A 126 5.13 -2.36 -5.34
N SER A 127 5.77 -1.34 -4.77
CA SER A 127 6.69 -0.46 -5.50
C SER A 127 7.90 -1.21 -6.05
N GLN A 128 8.44 -2.19 -5.31
CA GLN A 128 9.53 -3.03 -5.78
C GLN A 128 9.11 -3.88 -6.98
N ILE A 129 7.97 -4.59 -6.86
CA ILE A 129 7.46 -5.45 -7.94
C ILE A 129 7.17 -4.64 -9.20
N LEU A 130 6.39 -3.56 -9.09
CA LEU A 130 6.01 -2.75 -10.25
C LEU A 130 7.21 -2.00 -10.85
N GLY A 131 8.12 -1.47 -10.00
CA GLY A 131 9.35 -0.83 -10.44
C GLY A 131 10.23 -1.79 -11.22
N THR A 132 10.43 -3.01 -10.71
CA THR A 132 11.20 -4.06 -11.40
C THR A 132 10.55 -4.45 -12.72
N LEU A 133 9.25 -4.72 -12.75
CA LEU A 133 8.56 -5.07 -14.00
C LEU A 133 8.66 -3.95 -15.06
N ARG A 134 8.58 -2.70 -14.67
CA ARG A 134 8.76 -1.55 -15.57
C ARG A 134 10.19 -1.43 -16.09
N SER A 135 11.19 -1.80 -15.29
CA SER A 135 12.61 -1.76 -15.67
C SER A 135 13.06 -2.96 -16.51
N MET A 136 12.33 -4.10 -16.44
CA MET A 136 12.68 -5.33 -17.19
C MET A 136 12.43 -5.18 -18.70
N GLN A 137 13.17 -4.29 -19.34
CA GLN A 137 13.07 -4.02 -20.76
C GLN A 137 14.11 -4.83 -21.54
N MET A 138 13.78 -5.14 -22.78
CA MET A 138 14.66 -5.85 -23.72
C MET A 138 14.89 -4.98 -24.96
N THR A 139 16.14 -4.76 -25.32
CA THR A 139 16.50 -4.03 -26.53
C THR A 139 16.69 -5.00 -27.69
N LEU A 140 16.00 -4.76 -28.81
CA LEU A 140 16.18 -5.52 -30.04
C LEU A 140 17.42 -5.00 -30.79
N LEU A 141 18.37 -5.87 -31.04
CA LEU A 141 19.52 -5.60 -31.89
C LEU A 141 19.22 -6.03 -33.33
N ASN A 142 19.04 -5.06 -34.22
CA ASN A 142 18.72 -5.33 -35.63
C ASN A 142 19.89 -6.05 -36.36
N THR A 143 21.12 -5.70 -36.04
CA THR A 143 22.34 -6.26 -36.63
C THR A 143 22.59 -7.71 -36.22
N ALA A 144 22.29 -8.07 -34.96
CA ALA A 144 22.54 -9.40 -34.41
C ALA A 144 21.30 -10.32 -34.37
N SER A 145 20.15 -9.85 -34.86
CA SER A 145 18.88 -10.61 -34.90
C SER A 145 18.45 -11.20 -33.55
N GLY A 146 18.67 -10.47 -32.46
CA GLY A 146 18.32 -10.94 -31.12
C GLY A 146 18.07 -9.80 -30.14
N TYR A 147 17.91 -10.15 -28.87
CA TYR A 147 17.58 -9.24 -27.78
C TYR A 147 18.67 -9.26 -26.72
N ILE A 148 18.93 -8.11 -26.13
CA ILE A 148 19.76 -7.96 -24.92
C ILE A 148 18.91 -7.37 -23.79
N PRO A 149 19.06 -7.81 -22.54
CA PRO A 149 18.39 -7.20 -21.40
C PRO A 149 18.97 -5.80 -21.15
N SER A 150 18.06 -4.83 -20.93
CA SER A 150 18.41 -3.45 -20.57
C SER A 150 18.16 -3.18 -19.09
N TYR A 151 18.16 -4.23 -18.27
CA TYR A 151 17.94 -4.17 -16.83
C TYR A 151 19.03 -4.94 -16.08
N THR A 152 19.24 -4.56 -14.81
CA THR A 152 20.18 -5.23 -13.92
C THR A 152 19.52 -6.39 -13.20
N ARG A 153 20.23 -7.50 -13.06
CA ARG A 153 19.78 -8.65 -12.28
C ARG A 153 19.73 -8.30 -10.80
N THR A 154 18.64 -8.70 -10.15
CA THR A 154 18.36 -8.53 -8.71
C THR A 154 17.74 -9.79 -8.14
N GLU A 155 17.65 -9.92 -6.81
CA GLU A 155 16.95 -11.03 -6.15
C GLU A 155 15.49 -11.14 -6.60
N LEU A 156 14.84 -10.01 -6.82
CA LEU A 156 13.45 -9.99 -7.30
C LEU A 156 13.35 -10.49 -8.76
N THR A 157 14.27 -10.11 -9.65
CA THR A 157 14.27 -10.65 -11.02
C THR A 157 14.52 -12.15 -11.02
N ASP A 158 15.40 -12.66 -10.14
CA ASP A 158 15.64 -14.10 -9.98
C ASP A 158 14.38 -14.82 -9.46
N SER A 159 13.68 -14.22 -8.49
CA SER A 159 12.43 -14.77 -7.97
C SER A 159 11.33 -14.81 -9.02
N LEU A 160 11.24 -13.78 -9.87
CA LEU A 160 10.30 -13.74 -11.01
C LEU A 160 10.65 -14.85 -12.01
N HIS A 161 11.91 -14.97 -12.42
CA HIS A 161 12.36 -16.02 -13.36
C HIS A 161 12.08 -17.42 -12.82
N LYS A 162 12.35 -17.66 -11.54
CA LYS A 162 12.07 -18.95 -10.88
C LYS A 162 10.57 -19.23 -10.84
N THR A 163 9.77 -18.24 -10.48
CA THR A 163 8.31 -18.39 -10.34
C THR A 163 7.62 -18.69 -11.68
N PHE A 164 8.10 -18.09 -12.77
CA PHE A 164 7.52 -18.25 -14.10
C PHE A 164 8.23 -19.30 -14.97
N GLY A 165 9.38 -19.84 -14.52
CA GLY A 165 10.07 -20.94 -15.19
C GLY A 165 10.79 -20.57 -16.49
N PHE A 166 11.04 -19.29 -16.75
CA PHE A 166 11.83 -18.83 -17.89
C PHE A 166 12.78 -17.69 -17.47
N ARG A 167 13.84 -17.47 -18.24
CA ARG A 167 14.83 -16.42 -17.99
C ARG A 167 15.00 -15.51 -19.19
N THR A 168 15.16 -14.21 -18.91
CA THR A 168 15.41 -13.16 -19.91
C THR A 168 16.65 -12.34 -19.60
N ASP A 169 17.48 -12.74 -18.63
CA ASP A 169 18.68 -12.06 -18.16
C ASP A 169 19.99 -12.63 -18.74
N TYR A 170 19.91 -13.33 -19.88
CA TYR A 170 21.09 -13.75 -20.65
C TYR A 170 21.68 -12.55 -21.41
N GLU A 171 22.99 -12.53 -21.56
CA GLU A 171 23.69 -11.47 -22.33
C GLU A 171 23.10 -11.27 -23.72
N PHE A 172 22.67 -12.36 -24.36
CA PHE A 172 22.04 -12.33 -25.67
C PHE A 172 20.99 -13.42 -25.82
N ILE A 173 19.82 -13.06 -26.31
CA ILE A 173 18.72 -13.98 -26.59
C ILE A 173 18.37 -13.89 -28.06
N THR A 174 18.48 -15.02 -28.78
CA THR A 174 18.10 -15.08 -30.19
C THR A 174 16.60 -14.85 -30.36
N LYS A 175 16.18 -14.38 -31.55
CA LYS A 175 14.75 -14.25 -31.89
C LYS A 175 13.99 -15.58 -31.77
N ALA A 176 14.66 -16.72 -32.08
CA ALA A 176 14.07 -18.04 -31.93
C ALA A 176 13.81 -18.37 -30.46
N SER A 177 14.81 -18.19 -29.58
CA SER A 177 14.68 -18.41 -28.15
C SER A 177 13.60 -17.51 -27.52
N MET A 178 13.55 -16.22 -27.92
CA MET A 178 12.52 -15.32 -27.44
C MET A 178 11.11 -15.76 -27.87
N ARG A 179 10.94 -16.25 -29.09
CA ARG A 179 9.65 -16.81 -29.56
C ARG A 179 9.26 -18.04 -28.74
N THR A 180 10.21 -18.88 -28.36
CA THR A 180 9.97 -20.05 -27.49
C THR A 180 9.50 -19.60 -26.11
N ILE A 181 10.19 -18.65 -25.47
CA ILE A 181 9.79 -18.07 -24.19
C ILE A 181 8.35 -17.52 -24.25
N ILE A 182 8.04 -16.69 -25.27
CA ILE A 182 6.69 -16.14 -25.46
C ILE A 182 5.65 -17.24 -25.68
N LYS A 183 5.99 -18.32 -26.40
CA LYS A 183 5.08 -19.45 -26.60
C LYS A 183 4.82 -20.20 -25.30
N GLU A 184 5.87 -20.47 -24.52
CA GLU A 184 5.75 -21.16 -23.23
C GLU A 184 4.94 -20.36 -22.22
N THR A 185 5.12 -19.03 -22.13
CA THR A 185 4.31 -18.16 -21.25
C THR A 185 2.81 -18.15 -21.60
N LYS A 186 2.47 -18.40 -22.88
CA LYS A 186 1.07 -18.52 -23.33
C LYS A 186 0.48 -19.91 -23.09
N GLN A 187 1.32 -20.92 -22.90
CA GLN A 187 0.93 -22.31 -22.75
C GLN A 187 1.06 -22.80 -21.30
N ILE A 188 0.86 -21.95 -20.29
CA ILE A 188 0.87 -22.40 -18.90
C ILE A 188 -0.21 -23.47 -18.76
N LYS A 189 0.20 -24.73 -18.98
CA LYS A 189 -0.58 -25.91 -18.59
C LYS A 189 -0.72 -25.82 -17.07
N SER A 190 -1.94 -25.75 -16.59
CA SER A 190 -2.23 -26.03 -15.18
C SER A 190 -1.58 -27.39 -14.87
N LYS A 191 -0.46 -27.41 -14.16
CA LYS A 191 0.01 -28.62 -13.51
C LYS A 191 -1.11 -29.01 -12.54
N LYS A 192 -1.90 -30.02 -12.90
CA LYS A 192 -2.73 -30.73 -11.94
C LYS A 192 -1.81 -31.21 -10.84
N SER A 193 -2.00 -30.71 -9.61
CA SER A 193 -1.50 -31.34 -8.39
C SER A 193 -2.15 -32.70 -8.24
#